data_02b64717147c9383732b270e8ad88b5e
#
_entry.id   02b64717147c9383732b270e8ad88b5e
#
_cell.length_a   1.000
_cell.length_b   1.000
_cell.length_c   1.000
_cell.angle_alpha   90.00
_cell.angle_beta   90.00
_cell.angle_gamma   90.00
#
_symmetry.space_group_name_H-M   'P 1'
#
loop_
_entity.id
_entity.type
_entity.pdbx_description
1 polymer ?
#
loop_
_entity_poly.entity_id
_entity_poly.type
_entity_poly.pdbx_seq_one_letter_code
_entity_poly.pdbx_strand_id
1 'polypeptide(L)'
;METAPLSSWSTIVVVPESVVSRLGSGLIADKIGGVGTLILGSVLQCITLLFYIPFNGLTSLYVVSALFGLAQGGIVPSYALIVRQYFPAREAGGRIGLVLMATVMGMAIGGWLSGEIYDWTGSYQAAFLNGIAWNLLNMSIAFWLLLSRLRGGKGSVPA
;
A
#
# COMPACT_ATOMS: atom_id res chain seq x y z
N MET A 1 -37.61 -8.90 16.01
CA MET A 1 -36.58 -7.84 16.10
C MET A 1 -35.46 -8.31 15.19
N GLU A 2 -35.55 -7.89 13.93
CA GLU A 2 -34.69 -8.35 12.83
C GLU A 2 -33.44 -7.47 12.85
N THR A 3 -32.33 -8.04 13.29
CA THR A 3 -31.03 -7.38 13.22
C THR A 3 -30.61 -7.32 11.75
N ALA A 4 -30.79 -6.18 11.11
CA ALA A 4 -30.25 -5.94 9.79
C ALA A 4 -28.74 -6.27 9.80
N PRO A 5 -28.23 -7.08 8.87
CA PRO A 5 -26.83 -7.47 8.89
C PRO A 5 -25.95 -6.25 8.65
N LEU A 6 -25.14 -5.90 9.64
CA LEU A 6 -24.14 -4.83 9.57
C LEU A 6 -23.15 -5.00 8.40
N SER A 7 -23.16 -6.17 7.77
CA SER A 7 -22.33 -6.53 6.61
C SER A 7 -22.68 -5.79 5.31
N SER A 8 -23.91 -5.30 5.14
CA SER A 8 -24.33 -4.65 3.89
C SER A 8 -23.82 -3.20 3.75
N TRP A 9 -23.75 -2.47 4.84
CA TRP A 9 -23.34 -1.06 4.81
C TRP A 9 -21.82 -0.90 4.70
N SER A 10 -21.04 -1.78 5.32
CA SER A 10 -19.58 -1.78 5.19
C SER A 10 -19.13 -2.09 3.76
N THR A 11 -19.83 -2.98 3.06
CA THR A 11 -19.53 -3.34 1.67
C THR A 11 -19.84 -2.20 0.71
N ILE A 12 -20.90 -1.42 0.96
CA ILE A 12 -21.31 -0.30 0.10
C ILE A 12 -20.31 0.87 0.16
N VAL A 13 -19.64 1.09 1.29
CA VAL A 13 -18.70 2.20 1.46
C VAL A 13 -17.29 1.83 0.96
N VAL A 14 -16.84 0.60 1.20
CA VAL A 14 -15.46 0.18 0.88
C VAL A 14 -15.22 -0.02 -0.62
N VAL A 15 -16.24 -0.46 -1.38
CA VAL A 15 -16.08 -0.73 -2.82
C VAL A 15 -15.84 0.56 -3.64
N PRO A 16 -16.59 1.66 -3.46
CA PRO A 16 -16.34 2.89 -4.19
C PRO A 16 -14.98 3.51 -3.89
N GLU A 17 -14.54 3.50 -2.62
CA GLU A 17 -13.24 4.04 -2.21
C GLU A 17 -12.07 3.33 -2.89
N SER A 18 -12.11 2.01 -2.95
CA SER A 18 -11.07 1.21 -3.59
C SER A 18 -11.01 1.43 -5.11
N VAL A 19 -12.16 1.61 -5.76
CA VAL A 19 -12.22 1.89 -7.21
C VAL A 19 -11.68 3.29 -7.51
N VAL A 20 -12.13 4.30 -6.78
CA VAL A 20 -11.65 5.69 -6.94
C VAL A 20 -10.15 5.79 -6.69
N SER A 21 -9.65 5.15 -5.65
CA SER A 21 -8.23 5.12 -5.32
C SER A 21 -7.40 4.45 -6.44
N ARG A 22 -7.86 3.34 -7.00
CA ARG A 22 -7.17 2.65 -8.09
C ARG A 22 -7.19 3.44 -9.40
N LEU A 23 -8.30 4.09 -9.73
CA LEU A 23 -8.39 4.96 -10.91
C LEU A 23 -7.48 6.18 -10.74
N GLY A 24 -7.55 6.86 -9.60
CA GLY A 24 -6.69 8.01 -9.30
C GLY A 24 -5.21 7.66 -9.32
N SER A 25 -4.82 6.54 -8.71
CA SER A 25 -3.43 6.08 -8.71
C SER A 25 -2.95 5.66 -10.10
N GLY A 26 -3.82 5.12 -10.96
CA GLY A 26 -3.52 4.83 -12.36
C GLY A 26 -3.14 6.11 -13.12
N LEU A 27 -3.96 7.17 -13.03
CA LEU A 27 -3.67 8.47 -13.65
C LEU A 27 -2.38 9.12 -13.14
N ILE A 28 -2.07 8.95 -11.86
CA ILE A 28 -0.81 9.42 -11.26
C ILE A 28 0.36 8.59 -11.79
N ALA A 29 0.20 7.27 -11.88
CA ALA A 29 1.23 6.36 -12.36
C ALA A 29 1.61 6.61 -13.83
N ASP A 30 0.66 7.04 -14.66
CA ASP A 30 0.91 7.44 -16.05
C ASP A 30 1.81 8.67 -16.14
N LYS A 31 1.75 9.57 -15.15
CA LYS A 31 2.56 10.80 -15.12
C LYS A 31 3.93 10.64 -14.46
N ILE A 32 3.98 9.98 -13.31
CA ILE A 32 5.21 9.90 -12.49
C ILE A 32 5.87 8.51 -12.50
N GLY A 33 5.23 7.55 -13.17
CA GLY A 33 5.72 6.16 -13.27
C GLY A 33 5.45 5.33 -12.01
N GLY A 34 5.66 4.00 -12.13
CA GLY A 34 5.33 3.05 -11.06
C GLY A 34 6.10 3.30 -9.75
N VAL A 35 7.40 3.59 -9.83
CA VAL A 35 8.25 3.86 -8.63
C VAL A 35 7.83 5.15 -7.95
N GLY A 36 7.54 6.21 -8.72
CA GLY A 36 7.05 7.48 -8.17
C GLY A 36 5.72 7.32 -7.44
N THR A 37 4.79 6.58 -8.04
CA THR A 37 3.47 6.29 -7.44
C THR A 37 3.60 5.44 -6.17
N LEU A 38 4.52 4.46 -6.17
CA LEU A 38 4.81 3.65 -4.98
C LEU A 38 5.32 4.51 -3.83
N ILE A 39 6.26 5.42 -4.09
CA ILE A 39 6.80 6.33 -3.07
C ILE A 39 5.70 7.25 -2.54
N LEU A 40 4.90 7.86 -3.43
CA LEU A 40 3.80 8.73 -3.04
C LEU A 40 2.78 7.99 -2.15
N GLY A 41 2.36 6.79 -2.56
CA GLY A 41 1.47 5.95 -1.77
C GLY A 41 2.06 5.58 -0.41
N SER A 42 3.33 5.20 -0.35
CA SER A 42 4.03 4.86 0.90
C SER A 42 4.16 6.06 1.84
N VAL A 43 4.41 7.27 1.32
CA VAL A 43 4.45 8.50 2.13
C VAL A 43 3.06 8.82 2.70
N LEU A 44 2.03 8.78 1.88
CA LEU A 44 0.65 9.00 2.33
C LEU A 44 0.23 7.95 3.37
N GLN A 45 0.58 6.69 3.17
CA GLN A 45 0.34 5.62 4.12
C GLN A 45 1.06 5.84 5.44
N CYS A 46 2.33 6.28 5.41
CA CYS A 46 3.11 6.59 6.61
C CYS A 46 2.45 7.72 7.42
N ILE A 47 2.05 8.80 6.74
CA ILE A 47 1.35 9.93 7.36
C ILE A 47 0.05 9.46 8.02
N THR A 48 -0.72 8.63 7.31
CA THR A 48 -1.99 8.11 7.83
C THR A 48 -1.78 7.19 9.04
N LEU A 49 -0.75 6.34 9.03
CA LEU A 49 -0.39 5.51 10.17
C LEU A 49 -0.01 6.35 11.39
N LEU A 50 0.68 7.48 11.19
CA LEU A 50 1.00 8.41 12.27
C LEU A 50 -0.26 9.04 12.89
N PHE A 51 -1.30 9.28 12.10
CA PHE A 51 -2.57 9.79 12.61
C PHE A 51 -3.34 8.78 13.47
N TYR A 52 -3.11 7.47 13.35
CA TYR A 52 -3.72 6.50 14.23
C TYR A 52 -3.22 6.60 15.69
N ILE A 53 -2.03 7.15 15.93
CA ILE A 53 -1.42 7.20 17.25
C ILE A 53 -2.16 8.16 18.20
N PRO A 54 -2.45 9.45 17.83
CA PRO A 54 -3.09 10.40 18.73
C PRO A 54 -4.62 10.32 18.74
N PHE A 55 -5.25 9.69 17.74
CA PHE A 55 -6.70 9.73 17.56
C PHE A 55 -7.36 8.42 17.97
N ASN A 56 -8.00 8.42 19.16
CA ASN A 56 -8.70 7.25 19.71
C ASN A 56 -10.25 7.34 19.58
N GLY A 57 -10.78 8.41 18.97
CA GLY A 57 -12.21 8.60 18.78
C GLY A 57 -12.76 7.76 17.62
N LEU A 58 -13.96 7.20 17.75
CA LEU A 58 -14.58 6.35 16.73
C LEU A 58 -14.68 7.05 15.37
N THR A 59 -15.11 8.32 15.35
CA THR A 59 -15.22 9.11 14.11
C THR A 59 -13.86 9.36 13.46
N SER A 60 -12.84 9.68 14.25
CA SER A 60 -11.49 9.89 13.73
C SER A 60 -10.89 8.60 13.17
N LEU A 61 -11.15 7.44 13.78
CA LEU A 61 -10.73 6.14 13.27
C LEU A 61 -11.34 5.85 11.89
N TYR A 62 -12.62 6.15 11.67
CA TYR A 62 -13.24 6.01 10.35
C TYR A 62 -12.60 6.89 9.29
N VAL A 63 -12.35 8.17 9.61
CA VAL A 63 -11.72 9.12 8.68
C VAL A 63 -10.30 8.67 8.34
N VAL A 64 -9.51 8.29 9.35
CA VAL A 64 -8.13 7.83 9.16
C VAL A 64 -8.11 6.52 8.35
N SER A 65 -9.05 5.59 8.59
CA SER A 65 -9.16 4.35 7.83
C SER A 65 -9.51 4.59 6.36
N ALA A 66 -10.38 5.54 6.08
CA ALA A 66 -10.71 5.94 4.70
C ALA A 66 -9.48 6.53 3.99
N LEU A 67 -8.73 7.42 4.64
CA LEU A 67 -7.49 7.98 4.11
C LEU A 67 -6.42 6.89 3.89
N PHE A 68 -6.31 5.93 4.81
CA PHE A 68 -5.42 4.80 4.67
C PHE A 68 -5.79 3.92 3.47
N GLY A 69 -7.08 3.63 3.28
CA GLY A 69 -7.57 2.88 2.13
C GLY A 69 -7.27 3.57 0.80
N LEU A 70 -7.43 4.90 0.75
CA LEU A 70 -7.07 5.70 -0.42
C LEU A 70 -5.55 5.67 -0.70
N ALA A 71 -4.71 5.77 0.31
CA ALA A 71 -3.26 5.69 0.16
C ALA A 71 -2.80 4.30 -0.32
N GLN A 72 -3.43 3.24 0.20
CA GLN A 72 -3.11 1.84 -0.11
C GLN A 72 -3.46 1.46 -1.56
N GLY A 73 -4.50 2.05 -2.14
CA GLY A 73 -5.04 1.64 -3.43
C GLY A 73 -4.06 1.75 -4.60
N GLY A 74 -3.07 2.64 -4.52
CA GLY A 74 -2.04 2.83 -5.53
C GLY A 74 -0.80 1.95 -5.38
N ILE A 75 -0.55 1.39 -4.21
CA ILE A 75 0.69 0.66 -3.91
C ILE A 75 0.77 -0.66 -4.69
N VAL A 76 -0.28 -1.48 -4.60
CA VAL A 76 -0.29 -2.82 -5.24
C VAL A 76 -0.21 -2.75 -6.77
N PRO A 77 -0.99 -1.91 -7.47
CA PRO A 77 -0.84 -1.73 -8.92
C PRO A 77 0.55 -1.21 -9.33
N SER A 78 1.19 -0.40 -8.50
CA SER A 78 2.52 0.14 -8.79
C SER A 78 3.58 -0.96 -8.91
N TYR A 79 3.49 -2.05 -8.16
CA TYR A 79 4.40 -3.18 -8.30
C TYR A 79 4.31 -3.84 -9.68
N ALA A 80 3.10 -4.03 -10.20
CA ALA A 80 2.90 -4.57 -11.55
C ALA A 80 3.45 -3.63 -12.64
N LEU A 81 3.28 -2.31 -12.47
CA LEU A 81 3.84 -1.32 -13.37
C LEU A 81 5.38 -1.31 -13.34
N ILE A 82 5.98 -1.38 -12.15
CA ILE A 82 7.42 -1.46 -11.98
C ILE A 82 7.97 -2.69 -12.71
N VAL A 83 7.38 -3.87 -12.49
CA VAL A 83 7.83 -5.10 -13.17
C VAL A 83 7.75 -4.94 -14.71
N ARG A 84 6.67 -4.36 -15.23
CA ARG A 84 6.53 -4.11 -16.67
C ARG A 84 7.54 -3.10 -17.23
N GLN A 85 8.02 -2.17 -16.42
CA GLN A 85 9.02 -1.18 -16.82
C GLN A 85 10.44 -1.76 -16.87
N TYR A 86 10.73 -2.79 -16.06
CA TYR A 86 12.08 -3.36 -15.93
C TYR A 86 12.26 -4.67 -16.68
N PHE A 87 11.18 -5.37 -17.06
CA PHE A 87 11.25 -6.69 -17.66
C PHE A 87 10.45 -6.78 -18.97
N PRO A 88 10.91 -7.57 -19.95
CA PRO A 88 10.21 -7.75 -21.21
C PRO A 88 8.84 -8.42 -20.99
N ALA A 89 7.87 -8.09 -21.84
CA ALA A 89 6.49 -8.55 -21.71
C ALA A 89 6.33 -10.08 -21.59
N ARG A 90 7.23 -10.83 -22.23
CA ARG A 90 7.24 -12.31 -22.22
C ARG A 90 7.45 -12.88 -20.81
N GLU A 91 8.24 -12.21 -19.98
CA GLU A 91 8.56 -12.66 -18.62
C GLU A 91 7.75 -11.92 -17.54
N ALA A 92 7.11 -10.82 -17.90
CA ALA A 92 6.42 -9.94 -16.96
C ALA A 92 5.31 -10.65 -16.18
N GLY A 93 4.55 -11.55 -16.81
CA GLY A 93 3.44 -12.27 -16.19
C GLY A 93 3.86 -13.09 -14.97
N GLY A 94 4.88 -13.95 -15.12
CA GLY A 94 5.38 -14.77 -14.01
C GLY A 94 6.00 -13.94 -12.88
N ARG A 95 6.72 -12.88 -13.22
CA ARG A 95 7.34 -11.98 -12.25
C ARG A 95 6.31 -11.15 -11.48
N ILE A 96 5.26 -10.67 -12.16
CA ILE A 96 4.13 -10.00 -11.51
C ILE A 96 3.44 -10.96 -10.53
N GLY A 97 3.17 -12.20 -10.95
CA GLY A 97 2.59 -13.23 -10.09
C GLY A 97 3.40 -13.46 -8.82
N LEU A 98 4.72 -13.58 -8.95
CA LEU A 98 5.62 -13.75 -7.81
C LEU A 98 5.59 -12.55 -6.85
N VAL A 99 5.64 -11.33 -7.38
CA VAL A 99 5.58 -10.10 -6.57
C VAL A 99 4.23 -9.97 -5.87
N LEU A 100 3.12 -10.26 -6.55
CA LEU A 100 1.79 -10.22 -5.94
C LEU A 100 1.63 -11.30 -4.87
N MET A 101 2.15 -12.51 -5.09
CA MET A 101 2.17 -13.56 -4.08
C MET A 101 2.96 -13.13 -2.84
N ALA A 102 4.15 -12.58 -3.03
CA ALA A 102 4.95 -12.05 -1.92
C ALA A 102 4.22 -10.92 -1.17
N THR A 103 3.51 -10.05 -1.89
CA THR A 103 2.70 -8.98 -1.29
C THR A 103 1.57 -9.55 -0.43
N VAL A 104 0.83 -10.55 -0.92
CA VAL A 104 -0.26 -11.20 -0.16
C VAL A 104 0.29 -11.91 1.08
N MET A 105 1.42 -12.61 0.95
CA MET A 105 2.09 -13.23 2.10
C MET A 105 2.55 -12.18 3.12
N GLY A 106 3.11 -11.07 2.65
CA GLY A 106 3.49 -9.96 3.52
C GLY A 106 2.30 -9.36 4.28
N MET A 107 1.15 -9.21 3.62
CA MET A 107 -0.09 -8.74 4.26
C MET A 107 -0.57 -9.74 5.32
N ALA A 108 -0.54 -11.05 5.04
CA ALA A 108 -0.95 -12.09 5.97
C ALA A 108 -0.04 -12.12 7.23
N ILE A 109 1.27 -12.10 7.02
CA ILE A 109 2.26 -12.07 8.11
C ILE A 109 2.14 -10.76 8.91
N GLY A 110 1.99 -9.61 8.24
CA GLY A 110 1.83 -8.31 8.89
C GLY A 110 0.55 -8.22 9.73
N GLY A 111 -0.56 -8.77 9.24
CA GLY A 111 -1.81 -8.86 9.99
C GLY A 111 -1.68 -9.76 11.23
N TRP A 112 -1.11 -10.94 11.07
CA TRP A 112 -0.84 -11.86 12.17
C TRP A 112 0.10 -11.23 13.22
N LEU A 113 1.22 -10.66 12.78
CA LEU A 113 2.19 -10.02 13.68
C LEU A 113 1.58 -8.85 14.45
N SER A 114 0.70 -8.06 13.81
CA SER A 114 0.02 -6.96 14.47
C SER A 114 -0.95 -7.46 15.56
N GLY A 115 -1.62 -8.59 15.33
CA GLY A 115 -2.44 -9.26 16.33
C GLY A 115 -1.61 -9.76 17.52
N GLU A 116 -0.50 -10.44 17.25
CA GLU A 116 0.42 -10.95 18.27
C GLU A 116 1.02 -9.82 19.12
N ILE A 117 1.41 -8.71 18.50
CA ILE A 117 1.91 -7.53 19.21
C ILE A 117 0.82 -6.97 20.14
N TYR A 118 -0.43 -6.93 19.67
CA TYR A 118 -1.54 -6.48 20.49
C TYR A 118 -1.78 -7.41 21.68
N ASP A 119 -1.76 -8.72 21.47
CA ASP A 119 -1.97 -9.72 22.53
C ASP A 119 -0.90 -9.62 23.62
N TRP A 120 0.35 -9.30 23.26
CA TRP A 120 1.45 -9.13 24.22
C TRP A 120 1.47 -7.76 24.90
N THR A 121 1.13 -6.69 24.19
CA THR A 121 1.28 -5.33 24.69
C THR A 121 -0.01 -4.70 25.19
N GLY A 122 -1.18 -5.26 24.82
CA GLY A 122 -2.49 -4.67 25.05
C GLY A 122 -2.71 -3.33 24.32
N SER A 123 -1.84 -3.00 23.34
CA SER A 123 -1.83 -1.68 22.69
C SER A 123 -1.74 -1.76 21.16
N TYR A 124 -2.70 -1.15 20.49
CA TYR A 124 -2.65 -0.93 19.05
C TYR A 124 -1.54 0.02 18.62
N GLN A 125 -1.07 0.90 19.50
CA GLN A 125 0.02 1.82 19.18
C GLN A 125 1.29 1.08 18.81
N ALA A 126 1.63 0.01 19.52
CA ALA A 126 2.78 -0.84 19.21
C ALA A 126 2.64 -1.52 17.83
N ALA A 127 1.45 -1.98 17.47
CA ALA A 127 1.15 -2.55 16.17
C ALA A 127 1.28 -1.51 15.04
N PHE A 128 0.80 -0.28 15.26
CA PHE A 128 0.97 0.81 14.28
C PHE A 128 2.43 1.24 14.10
N LEU A 129 3.22 1.29 15.17
CA LEU A 129 4.66 1.58 15.10
C LEU A 129 5.39 0.49 14.30
N ASN A 130 5.04 -0.78 14.49
CA ASN A 130 5.55 -1.87 13.67
C ASN A 130 5.18 -1.67 12.18
N GLY A 131 3.94 -1.30 11.87
CA GLY A 131 3.49 -0.97 10.52
C GLY A 131 4.27 0.19 9.90
N ILE A 132 4.56 1.24 10.67
CA ILE A 132 5.39 2.38 10.24
C ILE A 132 6.82 1.92 9.92
N ALA A 133 7.42 1.07 10.75
CA ALA A 133 8.77 0.56 10.53
C ALA A 133 8.87 -0.22 9.21
N TRP A 134 7.92 -1.11 8.92
CA TRP A 134 7.86 -1.84 7.65
C TRP A 134 7.60 -0.93 6.45
N ASN A 135 6.76 0.10 6.62
CA ASN A 135 6.50 1.09 5.57
C ASN A 135 7.76 1.91 5.26
N LEU A 136 8.51 2.34 6.27
CA LEU A 136 9.79 3.05 6.09
C LEU A 136 10.82 2.17 5.36
N LEU A 137 10.87 0.87 5.66
CA LEU A 137 11.72 -0.07 4.94
C LEU A 137 11.32 -0.16 3.47
N ASN A 138 10.03 -0.31 3.17
CA ASN A 138 9.52 -0.32 1.80
C ASN A 138 9.85 0.98 1.07
N MET A 139 9.65 2.13 1.71
CA MET A 139 9.96 3.45 1.16
C MET A 139 11.45 3.62 0.88
N SER A 140 12.32 3.11 1.76
CA SER A 140 13.77 3.13 1.58
C SER A 140 14.20 2.32 0.37
N ILE A 141 13.63 1.14 0.15
CA ILE A 141 13.88 0.31 -1.03
C ILE A 141 13.41 1.00 -2.31
N ALA A 142 12.19 1.57 -2.28
CA ALA A 142 11.63 2.28 -3.42
C ALA A 142 12.46 3.52 -3.77
N PHE A 143 12.93 4.25 -2.78
CA PHE A 143 13.80 5.42 -2.94
C PHE A 143 15.17 5.03 -3.48
N TRP A 144 15.75 3.93 -2.99
CA TRP A 144 16.99 3.38 -3.52
C TRP A 144 16.86 3.00 -5.00
N LEU A 145 15.75 2.36 -5.40
CA LEU A 145 15.45 2.06 -6.80
C LEU A 145 15.35 3.33 -7.64
N LEU A 146 14.71 4.38 -7.13
CA LEU A 146 14.61 5.66 -7.82
C LEU A 146 15.99 6.30 -8.02
N LEU A 147 16.81 6.34 -6.99
CA LEU A 147 18.18 6.86 -7.08
C LEU A 147 19.05 6.05 -8.03
N SER A 148 18.94 4.72 -8.00
CA SER A 148 19.66 3.84 -8.91
C SER A 148 19.27 4.11 -10.36
N ARG A 149 18.00 4.39 -10.63
CA ARG A 149 17.50 4.78 -11.95
C ARG A 149 18.06 6.13 -12.40
N LEU A 150 18.13 7.10 -11.50
CA LEU A 150 18.69 8.43 -11.79
C LEU A 150 20.21 8.38 -12.03
N ARG A 151 20.92 7.51 -11.30
CA ARG A 151 22.37 7.32 -11.44
C ARG A 151 22.75 6.49 -12.67
N GLY A 152 21.93 5.49 -13.01
CA GLY A 152 22.11 4.64 -14.18
C GLY A 152 21.65 5.27 -15.50
N GLY A 153 21.41 6.57 -15.50
CA GLY A 153 20.85 7.34 -16.59
C GLY A 153 21.48 7.04 -17.95
N LYS A 154 20.64 6.59 -18.90
CA LYS A 154 20.90 6.26 -20.30
C LYS A 154 21.34 4.82 -20.60
N GLY A 155 20.63 3.85 -20.05
CA GLY A 155 20.54 2.54 -20.67
C GLY A 155 19.29 2.51 -21.57
N SER A 156 19.44 2.80 -22.84
CA SER A 156 18.43 2.58 -23.87
C SER A 156 17.88 1.16 -23.73
N VAL A 157 16.57 1.04 -23.57
CA VAL A 157 15.87 -0.24 -23.78
C VAL A 157 16.11 -0.59 -25.25
N PRO A 158 16.76 -1.74 -25.59
CA PRO A 158 16.80 -2.21 -26.97
C PRO A 158 15.37 -2.56 -27.38
N ALA A 159 14.98 -2.10 -28.55
CA ALA A 159 13.70 -2.37 -29.20
C ALA A 159 13.44 -3.87 -29.39
#